data_8d318bac1a19b351c5113afb077b318d
#
_entry.id   8d318bac1a19b351c5113afb077b318d
#
_cell.length_a   1.000
_cell.length_b   1.000
_cell.length_c   1.000
_cell.angle_alpha   90.00
_cell.angle_beta   90.00
_cell.angle_gamma   90.00
#
_symmetry.space_group_name_H-M   'P 1'
#
loop_
_entity.id
_entity.type
_entity.pdbx_description
1 polymer ?
#
loop_
_entity_poly.entity_id
_entity_poly.type
_entity_poly.pdbx_seq_one_letter_code
_entity_poly.pdbx_strand_id
1 'polypeptide(L)'
;SSKFAKGHKWEDFWGVSSSWIISNENFFTPAKNYLNNLKIRLSWGQLGNQAGIGLYDHYQYIFVGGQYPFGDSNNPLKVPNASLGGMPAVDRTWETIETYNAGVDFGLLNNRLNGTFDYFIKDNKNMFYAEEFPTILGTSAPSINGAHVRTNGWELTLNWKDKIGKVGYRLGVSLSDNKTKVVSLSDSRN
;
A
#
# COMPACT_ATOMS: atom_id res chain seq x y z
N SER A 1 17.76 -0.62 0.34
CA SER A 1 17.49 -1.08 -1.03
C SER A 1 18.49 -0.49 -2.04
N SER A 2 18.87 -1.27 -3.06
CA SER A 2 19.73 -0.80 -4.17
C SER A 2 18.98 0.08 -5.19
N LYS A 3 17.66 0.18 -5.07
CA LYS A 3 16.82 0.99 -5.96
C LYS A 3 16.90 2.49 -5.67
N PHE A 4 17.35 2.87 -4.49
CA PHE A 4 17.44 4.26 -4.05
C PHE A 4 18.88 4.79 -4.05
N ALA A 5 19.03 6.09 -4.21
CA ALA A 5 20.30 6.79 -4.12
C ALA A 5 20.91 6.69 -2.72
N LYS A 6 22.21 7.08 -2.62
CA LYS A 6 22.90 7.13 -1.33
C LYS A 6 22.18 8.08 -0.38
N GLY A 7 21.88 7.63 0.83
CA GLY A 7 21.13 8.41 1.84
C GLY A 7 19.67 7.98 1.98
N HIS A 8 19.06 7.36 0.95
CA HIS A 8 17.65 6.95 0.96
C HIS A 8 17.46 5.43 0.93
N LYS A 9 18.55 4.66 1.10
CA LYS A 9 18.52 3.18 0.98
C LYS A 9 17.85 2.48 2.15
N TRP A 10 17.82 3.13 3.31
CA TRP A 10 17.31 2.60 4.57
C TRP A 10 16.21 3.49 5.10
N GLU A 11 15.17 2.86 5.63
CA GLU A 11 14.05 3.52 6.28
C GLU A 11 13.54 2.57 7.35
N ASP A 12 13.12 3.11 8.50
CA ASP A 12 12.59 2.33 9.62
C ASP A 12 11.07 2.40 9.61
N PHE A 13 10.42 1.23 9.79
CA PHE A 13 8.98 1.10 9.82
C PHE A 13 8.54 0.43 11.12
N TRP A 14 7.62 1.06 11.80
CA TRP A 14 7.18 0.67 13.13
C TRP A 14 5.79 0.08 13.09
N GLY A 15 5.50 -0.80 14.05
CA GLY A 15 4.17 -1.34 14.25
C GLY A 15 3.93 -1.69 15.70
N VAL A 16 2.70 -1.43 16.16
CA VAL A 16 2.23 -1.78 17.49
C VAL A 16 0.82 -2.35 17.39
N SER A 17 0.56 -3.38 18.18
CA SER A 17 -0.78 -3.94 18.29
C SER A 17 -1.11 -4.28 19.74
N SER A 18 -2.38 -4.18 20.07
CA SER A 18 -2.92 -4.54 21.37
C SER A 18 -4.24 -5.27 21.19
N SER A 19 -4.54 -6.19 22.11
CA SER A 19 -5.83 -6.84 22.14
C SER A 19 -6.27 -7.09 23.58
N TRP A 20 -7.59 -6.95 23.83
CA TRP A 20 -8.18 -7.17 25.12
C TRP A 20 -9.34 -8.14 24.99
N ILE A 21 -9.26 -9.25 25.73
CA ILE A 21 -10.32 -10.27 25.80
C ILE A 21 -11.25 -9.89 26.95
N ILE A 22 -12.24 -9.07 26.69
CA ILE A 22 -13.19 -8.54 27.66
C ILE A 22 -13.98 -9.68 28.30
N SER A 23 -14.29 -10.73 27.53
CA SER A 23 -15.04 -11.90 28.05
C SER A 23 -14.31 -12.68 29.15
N ASN A 24 -13.01 -12.44 29.36
CA ASN A 24 -12.26 -13.08 30.45
C ASN A 24 -12.31 -12.28 31.76
N GLU A 25 -12.81 -11.05 31.72
CA GLU A 25 -12.87 -10.20 32.88
C GLU A 25 -14.03 -10.57 33.82
N ASN A 26 -13.83 -10.37 35.12
CA ASN A 26 -14.83 -10.73 36.15
C ASN A 26 -16.15 -9.95 36.01
N PHE A 27 -16.06 -8.66 35.61
CA PHE A 27 -17.24 -7.81 35.41
C PHE A 27 -18.11 -8.27 34.24
N PHE A 28 -17.55 -9.08 33.31
CA PHE A 28 -18.26 -9.56 32.14
C PHE A 28 -19.11 -10.82 32.43
N THR A 29 -18.95 -11.43 33.60
CA THR A 29 -19.63 -12.69 33.99
C THR A 29 -21.15 -12.69 33.73
N PRO A 30 -21.92 -11.62 34.04
CA PRO A 30 -23.37 -11.62 33.79
C PRO A 30 -23.73 -11.68 32.29
N ALA A 31 -22.88 -11.16 31.42
CA ALA A 31 -23.11 -11.10 29.97
C ALA A 31 -22.73 -12.42 29.26
N LYS A 32 -21.94 -13.29 29.89
CA LYS A 32 -21.45 -14.55 29.29
C LYS A 32 -22.55 -15.50 28.79
N ASN A 33 -23.75 -15.42 29.37
CA ASN A 33 -24.88 -16.24 28.95
C ASN A 33 -25.35 -15.94 27.51
N TYR A 34 -25.12 -14.72 27.02
CA TYR A 34 -25.52 -14.27 25.69
C TYR A 34 -24.31 -14.06 24.77
N LEU A 35 -23.27 -13.43 25.30
CA LEU A 35 -22.04 -13.06 24.59
C LEU A 35 -20.87 -13.87 25.19
N ASN A 36 -20.60 -15.01 24.58
CA ASN A 36 -19.63 -15.98 25.11
C ASN A 36 -18.19 -15.55 24.91
N ASN A 37 -17.92 -14.80 23.86
CA ASN A 37 -16.60 -14.27 23.56
C ASN A 37 -16.72 -12.82 23.08
N LEU A 38 -15.89 -11.95 23.64
CA LEU A 38 -15.73 -10.58 23.19
C LEU A 38 -14.26 -10.18 23.31
N LYS A 39 -13.66 -9.85 22.16
CA LYS A 39 -12.29 -9.39 22.09
C LYS A 39 -12.22 -8.12 21.24
N ILE A 40 -11.55 -7.11 21.74
CA ILE A 40 -11.23 -5.88 21.00
C ILE A 40 -9.77 -5.97 20.55
N ARG A 41 -9.49 -5.53 19.33
CA ARG A 41 -8.16 -5.45 18.72
C ARG A 41 -7.91 -4.05 18.22
N LEU A 42 -6.73 -3.53 18.48
CA LEU A 42 -6.25 -2.26 17.94
C LEU A 42 -4.85 -2.49 17.38
N SER A 43 -4.60 -1.99 16.19
CA SER A 43 -3.27 -2.03 15.61
C SER A 43 -2.99 -0.78 14.79
N TRP A 44 -1.74 -0.40 14.80
CA TRP A 44 -1.15 0.60 13.94
C TRP A 44 0.18 0.07 13.42
N GLY A 45 0.48 0.31 12.15
CA GLY A 45 1.73 -0.12 11.58
C GLY A 45 2.05 0.61 10.29
N GLN A 46 3.34 0.68 10.03
CA GLN A 46 3.92 1.25 8.81
C GLN A 46 4.62 0.17 8.02
N LEU A 47 4.52 0.24 6.70
CA LEU A 47 5.22 -0.62 5.75
C LEU A 47 5.85 0.24 4.67
N GLY A 48 7.10 -0.08 4.32
CA GLY A 48 7.76 0.53 3.17
C GLY A 48 7.39 -0.17 1.86
N ASN A 49 7.06 0.62 0.86
CA ASN A 49 6.83 0.15 -0.48
C ASN A 49 7.87 0.73 -1.45
N GLN A 50 8.39 -0.12 -2.33
CA GLN A 50 9.31 0.23 -3.41
C GLN A 50 8.89 -0.38 -4.75
N ALA A 51 7.63 -0.80 -4.86
CA ALA A 51 7.10 -1.34 -6.11
C ALA A 51 7.03 -0.24 -7.18
N GLY A 52 7.22 -0.61 -8.43
CA GLY A 52 7.19 0.34 -9.54
C GLY A 52 8.47 1.16 -9.75
N ILE A 53 9.52 0.94 -8.95
CA ILE A 53 10.83 1.58 -9.14
C ILE A 53 11.77 0.59 -9.84
N GLY A 54 12.46 1.06 -10.88
CA GLY A 54 13.52 0.31 -11.56
C GLY A 54 14.79 0.20 -10.72
N LEU A 55 15.63 -0.76 -11.09
CA LEU A 55 16.99 -0.85 -10.56
C LEU A 55 17.80 0.29 -11.15
N TYR A 56 18.54 1.00 -10.30
CA TYR A 56 19.46 2.07 -10.73
C TYR A 56 18.81 3.30 -11.39
N ASP A 57 17.52 3.55 -11.23
CA ASP A 57 16.83 4.75 -11.73
C ASP A 57 17.44 6.07 -11.26
N HIS A 58 18.30 6.02 -10.24
CA HIS A 58 19.03 7.17 -9.69
C HIS A 58 20.35 7.45 -10.42
N TYR A 59 20.69 6.67 -11.47
CA TYR A 59 21.86 6.92 -12.32
C TYR A 59 21.44 7.49 -13.66
N GLN A 60 22.24 8.43 -14.18
CA GLN A 60 22.12 8.90 -15.54
C GLN A 60 22.74 7.89 -16.50
N TYR A 61 21.96 7.37 -17.41
CA TYR A 61 22.44 6.45 -18.45
C TYR A 61 22.79 7.21 -19.72
N ILE A 62 23.80 6.71 -20.42
CA ILE A 62 24.14 7.10 -21.77
C ILE A 62 23.89 5.89 -22.66
N PHE A 63 22.99 6.04 -23.61
CA PHE A 63 22.74 5.01 -24.62
C PHE A 63 23.68 5.24 -25.78
N VAL A 64 24.49 4.22 -26.12
CA VAL A 64 25.38 4.21 -27.27
C VAL A 64 24.88 3.13 -28.21
N GLY A 65 24.69 3.45 -29.48
CA GLY A 65 24.29 2.42 -30.47
C GLY A 65 23.27 2.86 -31.50
N GLY A 66 22.78 4.08 -31.42
CA GLY A 66 22.06 4.70 -32.52
C GLY A 66 23.02 5.05 -33.67
N GLN A 67 22.51 5.24 -34.86
CA GLN A 67 23.26 5.75 -36.00
C GLN A 67 22.61 7.00 -36.53
N TYR A 68 23.39 8.05 -36.71
CA TYR A 68 22.92 9.28 -37.31
C TYR A 68 23.51 9.42 -38.73
N PRO A 69 22.69 9.67 -39.75
CA PRO A 69 23.18 9.87 -41.11
C PRO A 69 23.78 11.30 -41.23
N PHE A 70 25.06 11.33 -41.62
CA PHE A 70 25.75 12.58 -41.97
C PHE A 70 26.15 12.57 -43.46
N GLY A 71 26.25 13.72 -44.04
CA GLY A 71 26.74 13.93 -45.41
C GLY A 71 25.64 14.01 -46.45
N ASP A 72 25.92 13.65 -47.68
CA ASP A 72 25.01 13.77 -48.83
C ASP A 72 23.79 12.83 -48.63
N SER A 73 22.62 13.33 -48.97
CA SER A 73 21.35 12.59 -48.95
C SER A 73 21.37 11.30 -49.81
N ASN A 74 22.21 11.27 -50.85
CA ASN A 74 22.34 10.14 -51.75
C ASN A 74 23.34 9.08 -51.26
N ASN A 75 24.24 9.43 -50.32
CA ASN A 75 25.21 8.53 -49.74
C ASN A 75 25.52 8.89 -48.29
N PRO A 76 24.56 8.69 -47.35
CA PRO A 76 24.73 9.10 -45.97
C PRO A 76 25.79 8.23 -45.28
N LEU A 77 26.76 8.86 -44.63
CA LEU A 77 27.65 8.19 -43.69
C LEU A 77 26.94 7.92 -42.40
N LYS A 78 26.78 6.68 -42.00
CA LYS A 78 26.18 6.26 -40.73
C LYS A 78 27.21 6.36 -39.62
N VAL A 79 27.03 7.34 -38.73
CA VAL A 79 27.94 7.57 -37.60
C VAL A 79 27.26 7.11 -36.32
N PRO A 80 27.92 6.34 -35.43
CA PRO A 80 27.39 6.00 -34.13
C PRO A 80 27.08 7.26 -33.32
N ASN A 81 25.93 7.28 -32.67
CA ASN A 81 25.55 8.37 -31.77
C ASN A 81 25.47 7.88 -30.32
N ALA A 82 25.51 8.82 -29.41
CA ALA A 82 25.20 8.64 -28.00
C ALA A 82 24.09 9.59 -27.59
N SER A 83 23.14 9.12 -26.81
CA SER A 83 22.05 9.93 -26.27
C SER A 83 21.95 9.74 -24.77
N LEU A 84 21.56 10.80 -24.08
CA LEU A 84 21.23 10.73 -22.65
C LEU A 84 19.91 9.99 -22.48
N GLY A 85 19.86 9.14 -21.46
CA GLY A 85 18.61 8.53 -20.98
C GLY A 85 17.70 9.55 -20.29
N GLY A 86 16.62 9.08 -19.71
CA GLY A 86 15.71 9.91 -18.90
C GLY A 86 16.43 10.55 -17.70
N MET A 87 15.80 11.54 -17.10
CA MET A 87 16.35 12.19 -15.90
C MET A 87 16.44 11.20 -14.71
N PRO A 88 17.57 11.20 -13.97
CA PRO A 88 17.74 10.33 -12.81
C PRO A 88 16.88 10.77 -11.63
N ALA A 89 16.31 9.80 -10.91
CA ALA A 89 15.49 10.05 -9.73
C ALA A 89 16.36 10.01 -8.46
N VAL A 90 17.14 11.03 -8.19
CA VAL A 90 18.12 11.07 -7.09
C VAL A 90 17.49 11.27 -5.70
N ASP A 91 16.37 12.00 -5.63
CA ASP A 91 15.69 12.38 -4.38
C ASP A 91 14.54 11.43 -3.98
N ARG A 92 14.39 10.33 -4.72
CA ARG A 92 13.32 9.37 -4.47
C ARG A 92 13.55 8.62 -3.17
N THR A 93 12.51 8.53 -2.32
CA THR A 93 12.49 7.81 -1.06
C THR A 93 11.43 6.71 -1.07
N TRP A 94 11.33 5.96 0.03
CA TRP A 94 10.30 4.95 0.20
C TRP A 94 8.89 5.54 0.22
N GLU A 95 7.93 4.86 -0.39
CA GLU A 95 6.52 5.07 -0.07
C GLU A 95 6.23 4.47 1.30
N THR A 96 5.46 5.16 2.11
CA THR A 96 5.05 4.68 3.43
C THR A 96 3.57 4.35 3.43
N ILE A 97 3.26 3.08 3.65
CA ILE A 97 1.90 2.60 3.85
C ILE A 97 1.66 2.52 5.35
N GLU A 98 0.82 3.40 5.86
CA GLU A 98 0.43 3.47 7.26
C GLU A 98 -0.99 2.95 7.43
N THR A 99 -1.18 1.99 8.32
CA THR A 99 -2.49 1.34 8.52
C THR A 99 -2.89 1.44 9.99
N TYR A 100 -4.09 1.94 10.24
CA TYR A 100 -4.80 1.90 11.51
C TYR A 100 -5.93 0.87 11.38
N ASN A 101 -6.02 -0.06 12.31
CA ASN A 101 -7.10 -1.05 12.34
C ASN A 101 -7.69 -1.12 13.75
N ALA A 102 -9.02 -1.15 13.81
CA ALA A 102 -9.79 -1.43 15.01
C ALA A 102 -10.75 -2.58 14.72
N GLY A 103 -10.65 -3.67 15.47
CA GLY A 103 -11.44 -4.87 15.25
C GLY A 103 -12.13 -5.36 16.51
N VAL A 104 -13.26 -6.02 16.30
CA VAL A 104 -14.05 -6.68 17.36
C VAL A 104 -14.34 -8.11 16.94
N ASP A 105 -13.93 -9.07 17.77
CA ASP A 105 -14.31 -10.46 17.63
C ASP A 105 -15.39 -10.80 18.69
N PHE A 106 -16.47 -11.42 18.26
CA PHE A 106 -17.56 -11.78 19.17
C PHE A 106 -18.08 -13.20 18.91
N GLY A 107 -18.56 -13.84 19.97
CA GLY A 107 -19.21 -15.14 19.92
C GLY A 107 -20.52 -15.11 20.72
N LEU A 108 -21.62 -15.45 20.08
CA LEU A 108 -22.97 -15.45 20.63
C LEU A 108 -23.58 -16.84 20.62
N LEU A 109 -24.61 -17.02 21.44
CA LEU A 109 -25.45 -18.24 21.47
C LEU A 109 -24.61 -19.52 21.66
N ASN A 110 -23.80 -19.55 22.71
CA ASN A 110 -22.87 -20.64 22.97
C ASN A 110 -21.89 -20.90 21.80
N ASN A 111 -21.38 -19.79 21.23
CA ASN A 111 -20.47 -19.79 20.06
C ASN A 111 -21.08 -20.45 18.81
N ARG A 112 -22.41 -20.49 18.67
CA ARG A 112 -23.04 -20.86 17.40
C ARG A 112 -22.87 -19.77 16.36
N LEU A 113 -23.04 -18.50 16.74
CA LEU A 113 -22.74 -17.35 15.90
C LEU A 113 -21.40 -16.74 16.35
N ASN A 114 -20.43 -16.73 15.46
CA ASN A 114 -19.16 -16.06 15.66
C ASN A 114 -19.01 -14.99 14.57
N GLY A 115 -18.55 -13.82 14.95
CA GLY A 115 -18.35 -12.71 14.03
C GLY A 115 -17.06 -11.98 14.31
N THR A 116 -16.56 -11.35 13.27
CA THR A 116 -15.42 -10.43 13.28
C THR A 116 -15.83 -9.20 12.52
N PHE A 117 -15.67 -8.04 13.13
CA PHE A 117 -15.83 -6.75 12.48
C PHE A 117 -14.53 -5.99 12.57
N ASP A 118 -14.02 -5.51 11.45
CA ASP A 118 -12.83 -4.69 11.36
C ASP A 118 -13.15 -3.37 10.64
N TYR A 119 -12.62 -2.28 11.17
CA TYR A 119 -12.58 -0.97 10.51
C TYR A 119 -11.14 -0.54 10.35
N PHE A 120 -10.76 -0.13 9.15
CA PHE A 120 -9.40 0.26 8.86
C PHE A 120 -9.32 1.59 8.11
N ILE A 121 -8.22 2.28 8.36
CA ILE A 121 -7.77 3.45 7.60
C ILE A 121 -6.36 3.13 7.11
N LYS A 122 -6.17 3.18 5.81
CA LYS A 122 -4.88 2.95 5.16
C LYS A 122 -4.46 4.21 4.42
N ASP A 123 -3.37 4.81 4.85
CA ASP A 123 -2.73 5.95 4.22
C ASP A 123 -1.52 5.49 3.43
N ASN A 124 -1.52 5.73 2.13
CA ASN A 124 -0.33 5.59 1.29
C ASN A 124 0.27 6.97 1.08
N LYS A 125 1.34 7.26 1.84
CA LYS A 125 2.06 8.54 1.86
C LYS A 125 3.31 8.45 0.98
N ASN A 126 3.72 9.58 0.42
CA ASN A 126 4.88 9.66 -0.46
C ASN A 126 4.80 8.69 -1.65
N MET A 127 3.58 8.47 -2.14
CA MET A 127 3.34 7.59 -3.28
C MET A 127 4.01 8.14 -4.53
N PHE A 128 4.56 7.25 -5.36
CA PHE A 128 5.18 7.65 -6.61
C PHE A 128 4.11 8.07 -7.62
N TYR A 129 4.35 9.19 -8.26
CA TYR A 129 3.58 9.60 -9.42
C TYR A 129 4.49 10.18 -10.50
N ALA A 130 4.07 10.08 -11.75
CA ALA A 130 4.78 10.66 -12.88
C ALA A 130 4.45 12.16 -12.94
N GLU A 131 5.48 13.00 -12.94
CA GLU A 131 5.35 14.41 -13.19
C GLU A 131 5.35 14.67 -14.71
N GLU A 132 4.57 15.63 -15.17
CA GLU A 132 4.57 16.01 -16.57
C GLU A 132 5.49 17.22 -16.80
N PHE A 133 6.55 17.02 -17.56
CA PHE A 133 7.43 18.09 -17.99
C PHE A 133 7.01 18.65 -19.35
N PRO A 134 7.25 19.94 -19.60
CA PRO A 134 7.09 20.49 -20.93
C PRO A 134 7.93 19.74 -21.95
N THR A 135 7.34 19.40 -23.09
CA THR A 135 7.99 18.61 -24.16
C THR A 135 9.25 19.26 -24.73
N ILE A 136 9.42 20.56 -24.54
CA ILE A 136 10.63 21.31 -24.96
C ILE A 136 11.91 20.79 -24.28
N LEU A 137 11.80 20.12 -23.13
CA LEU A 137 12.95 19.54 -22.45
C LEU A 137 13.49 18.27 -23.15
N GLY A 138 12.74 17.70 -24.10
CA GLY A 138 13.17 16.53 -24.88
C GLY A 138 13.38 15.25 -24.05
N THR A 139 12.92 15.22 -22.80
CA THR A 139 13.03 14.08 -21.89
C THR A 139 11.77 13.95 -21.04
N SER A 140 11.51 12.74 -20.53
CA SER A 140 10.44 12.50 -19.58
C SER A 140 10.93 12.76 -18.14
N ALA A 141 10.01 13.26 -17.31
CA ALA A 141 10.25 13.41 -15.88
C ALA A 141 10.42 12.02 -15.21
N PRO A 142 11.28 11.91 -14.20
CA PRO A 142 11.27 10.74 -13.32
C PRO A 142 9.99 10.76 -12.50
N SER A 143 9.51 9.58 -12.06
CA SER A 143 8.48 9.56 -11.02
C SER A 143 9.07 10.05 -9.70
N ILE A 144 8.32 10.90 -9.02
CA ILE A 144 8.72 11.51 -7.75
C ILE A 144 7.77 11.08 -6.63
N ASN A 145 8.20 11.24 -5.37
CA ASN A 145 7.33 11.08 -4.21
C ASN A 145 6.48 12.33 -4.01
N GLY A 146 5.18 12.18 -3.69
CA GLY A 146 4.37 13.35 -3.36
C GLY A 146 2.86 13.12 -3.40
N ALA A 147 2.38 11.98 -3.86
CA ALA A 147 0.96 11.67 -3.77
C ALA A 147 0.63 11.06 -2.40
N HIS A 148 -0.52 11.45 -1.84
CA HIS A 148 -1.10 10.87 -0.65
C HIS A 148 -2.50 10.36 -0.96
N VAL A 149 -2.70 9.08 -0.78
CA VAL A 149 -3.97 8.39 -1.03
C VAL A 149 -4.43 7.73 0.26
N ARG A 150 -5.70 7.96 0.64
CA ARG A 150 -6.33 7.36 1.80
C ARG A 150 -7.43 6.41 1.40
N THR A 151 -7.41 5.21 1.97
CA THR A 151 -8.49 4.22 1.85
C THR A 151 -9.06 3.95 3.22
N ASN A 152 -10.37 4.16 3.39
CA ASN A 152 -11.12 3.78 4.58
C ASN A 152 -12.02 2.61 4.20
N GLY A 153 -12.10 1.60 5.05
CA GLY A 153 -12.95 0.46 4.78
C GLY A 153 -13.38 -0.25 6.06
N TRP A 154 -14.35 -1.15 5.88
CA TRP A 154 -14.78 -2.06 6.91
C TRP A 154 -15.00 -3.44 6.34
N GLU A 155 -14.85 -4.45 7.19
CA GLU A 155 -15.06 -5.85 6.90
C GLU A 155 -15.87 -6.49 8.01
N LEU A 156 -16.88 -7.27 7.64
CA LEU A 156 -17.71 -8.05 8.55
C LEU A 156 -17.72 -9.49 8.08
N THR A 157 -17.31 -10.39 8.96
CA THR A 157 -17.42 -11.83 8.73
C THR A 157 -18.31 -12.43 9.81
N LEU A 158 -19.32 -13.17 9.40
CA LEU A 158 -20.24 -13.92 10.28
C LEU A 158 -20.18 -15.39 9.94
N ASN A 159 -20.07 -16.24 10.98
CA ASN A 159 -20.06 -17.67 10.86
C ASN A 159 -21.11 -18.28 11.82
N TRP A 160 -22.05 -18.97 11.26
CA TRP A 160 -23.03 -19.77 12.01
C TRP A 160 -22.64 -21.24 11.95
N LYS A 161 -22.64 -21.92 13.09
CA LYS A 161 -22.46 -23.37 13.19
C LYS A 161 -23.53 -23.97 14.10
N ASP A 162 -24.17 -25.05 13.65
CA ASP A 162 -25.16 -25.76 14.46
C ASP A 162 -25.26 -27.23 14.02
N LYS A 163 -26.12 -28.00 14.70
CA LYS A 163 -26.40 -29.42 14.41
C LYS A 163 -27.89 -29.63 14.32
N ILE A 164 -28.32 -30.40 13.35
CA ILE A 164 -29.68 -30.93 13.22
C ILE A 164 -29.58 -32.45 13.33
N GLY A 165 -29.94 -32.97 14.48
CA GLY A 165 -29.75 -34.39 14.80
C GLY A 165 -28.26 -34.78 14.79
N LYS A 166 -27.87 -35.67 13.88
CA LYS A 166 -26.46 -36.11 13.72
C LYS A 166 -25.66 -35.27 12.70
N VAL A 167 -26.31 -34.38 11.98
CA VAL A 167 -25.69 -33.60 10.92
C VAL A 167 -25.28 -32.24 11.46
N GLY A 168 -23.99 -31.96 11.43
CA GLY A 168 -23.45 -30.60 11.69
C GLY A 168 -23.39 -29.78 10.41
N TYR A 169 -23.75 -28.50 10.50
CA TYR A 169 -23.64 -27.55 9.37
C TYR A 169 -22.98 -26.25 9.80
N ARG A 170 -22.39 -25.55 8.81
CA ARG A 170 -21.77 -24.24 8.98
C ARG A 170 -22.17 -23.36 7.79
N LEU A 171 -22.55 -22.13 8.10
CA LEU A 171 -22.81 -21.07 7.12
C LEU A 171 -21.90 -19.90 7.42
N GLY A 172 -21.29 -19.33 6.39
CA GLY A 172 -20.41 -18.16 6.51
C GLY A 172 -20.83 -17.08 5.53
N VAL A 173 -20.81 -15.83 5.98
CA VAL A 173 -21.05 -14.64 5.16
C VAL A 173 -19.95 -13.63 5.46
N SER A 174 -19.38 -13.03 4.40
CA SER A 174 -18.44 -11.93 4.50
C SER A 174 -18.92 -10.77 3.68
N LEU A 175 -18.92 -9.59 4.28
CA LEU A 175 -19.31 -8.31 3.67
C LEU A 175 -18.16 -7.33 3.88
N SER A 176 -17.87 -6.54 2.87
CA SER A 176 -16.85 -5.47 2.96
C SER A 176 -17.20 -4.32 2.05
N ASP A 177 -16.80 -3.13 2.45
CA ASP A 177 -16.84 -1.93 1.61
C ASP A 177 -15.64 -1.06 1.91
N ASN A 178 -15.12 -0.38 0.89
CA ASN A 178 -14.04 0.59 1.07
C ASN A 178 -14.19 1.78 0.12
N LYS A 179 -13.64 2.91 0.54
CA LYS A 179 -13.58 4.15 -0.25
C LYS A 179 -12.16 4.67 -0.26
N THR A 180 -11.66 4.92 -1.46
CA THR A 180 -10.33 5.51 -1.68
C THR A 180 -10.46 6.94 -2.16
N LYS A 181 -9.66 7.84 -1.58
CA LYS A 181 -9.59 9.26 -1.95
C LYS A 181 -8.14 9.68 -2.08
N VAL A 182 -7.87 10.52 -3.08
CA VAL A 182 -6.62 11.30 -3.14
C VAL A 182 -6.75 12.43 -2.13
N VAL A 183 -5.83 12.48 -1.18
CA VAL A 183 -5.80 13.50 -0.12
C VAL A 183 -5.02 14.71 -0.59
N SER A 184 -3.85 14.49 -1.19
CA SER A 184 -3.02 15.54 -1.77
C SER A 184 -2.16 14.97 -2.90
N LEU A 185 -1.85 15.84 -3.84
CA LEU A 185 -0.78 15.67 -4.81
C LEU A 185 0.19 16.81 -4.53
N SER A 186 1.47 16.52 -4.39
CA SER A 186 2.49 17.56 -4.31
C SER A 186 2.54 18.22 -5.68
N ASP A 187 2.19 19.51 -5.73
CA ASP A 187 2.39 20.30 -6.93
C ASP A 187 3.82 20.86 -6.84
N SER A 188 4.72 20.31 -7.65
CA SER A 188 6.11 20.79 -7.74
C SER A 188 6.23 22.19 -8.38
N ARG A 189 5.09 22.85 -8.63
CA ARG A 189 5.00 24.19 -9.22
C ARG A 189 4.90 25.35 -8.24
N ASN A 190 5.18 25.10 -6.93
CA ASN A 190 5.31 26.18 -5.95
C ASN A 190 6.77 26.41 -5.54
#